data_0a9079f90ae4a218c83d2c11f7dee081
#
_entry.id   0a9079f90ae4a218c83d2c11f7dee081
#
_cell.length_a   1.000
_cell.length_b   1.000
_cell.length_c   1.000
_cell.angle_alpha   90.00
_cell.angle_beta   90.00
_cell.angle_gamma   90.00
#
_symmetry.space_group_name_H-M   'P 1'
#
loop_
_entity.id
_entity.type
_entity.pdbx_description
1 polymer ?
#
loop_
_entity_poly.entity_id
_entity_poly.type
_entity_poly.pdbx_seq_one_letter_code
_entity_poly.pdbx_strand_id
1 'polypeptide(L)'
;MEELSSGRAPDLLAQSRAYYWYHCIELEDGVTTDGDYQMLDYLGNYKFPESMAGMHVLDVGRASGFFAFEFERRGAAVTATEIDSFLDWDFVGGAAERAKRRAAIADIDAFTRHHITGAFDFAHATRQSAVKPVTATIYDLNLDLLQASRPFDLVFAGSVTSHLRDPMRGLARLREVTAEGATCIVAAPYIGLDEGLAQLAMVAGDPDRRSWWVMNMRCLTDMLLNVGFSSARIVSQFDLALKRKIDGVGTFTHIVAHATA
;
A
#
# COMPACT_ATOMS: atom_id res chain seq x y z
N MET A 1 36.66 4.79 15.69
CA MET A 1 35.72 4.86 14.56
C MET A 1 34.26 5.07 15.01
N GLU A 2 34.00 5.62 16.19
CA GLU A 2 32.67 5.84 16.78
C GLU A 2 32.16 7.29 16.72
N GLU A 3 32.99 8.26 16.38
CA GLU A 3 32.59 9.69 16.42
C GLU A 3 31.91 10.24 15.16
N LEU A 4 31.91 9.50 14.05
CA LEU A 4 31.28 9.97 12.80
C LEU A 4 29.78 9.65 12.68
N SER A 5 29.21 8.80 13.54
CA SER A 5 27.79 8.41 13.48
C SER A 5 26.86 9.38 14.22
N SER A 6 27.35 10.09 15.25
CA SER A 6 26.49 10.93 16.12
C SER A 6 25.94 12.20 15.47
N GLY A 7 26.55 12.68 14.38
CA GLY A 7 26.11 13.89 13.67
C GLY A 7 25.09 13.62 12.55
N ARG A 8 25.08 12.41 11.97
CA ARG A 8 24.25 12.06 10.81
C ARG A 8 22.80 11.73 11.19
N ALA A 9 22.58 11.04 12.29
CA ALA A 9 21.26 10.64 12.74
C ALA A 9 20.31 11.82 13.05
N PRO A 10 20.71 12.90 13.78
CA PRO A 10 19.88 14.09 13.97
C PRO A 10 19.54 14.81 12.65
N ASP A 11 20.47 14.82 11.70
CA ASP A 11 20.27 15.45 10.39
C ASP A 11 19.27 14.65 9.55
N LEU A 12 19.36 13.34 9.50
CA LEU A 12 18.38 12.45 8.83
C LEU A 12 16.97 12.65 9.38
N LEU A 13 16.83 12.70 10.72
CA LEU A 13 15.51 12.93 11.33
C LEU A 13 14.98 14.33 11.00
N ALA A 14 15.83 15.35 10.95
CA ALA A 14 15.43 16.70 10.57
C ALA A 14 14.96 16.76 9.11
N GLN A 15 15.69 16.14 8.18
CA GLN A 15 15.35 16.07 6.77
C GLN A 15 14.06 15.27 6.53
N SER A 16 13.84 14.18 7.26
CA SER A 16 12.64 13.35 7.12
C SER A 16 11.34 14.12 7.40
N ARG A 17 11.40 15.19 8.21
CA ARG A 17 10.23 16.05 8.53
C ARG A 17 9.68 16.84 7.33
N ALA A 18 10.40 16.88 6.22
CA ALA A 18 9.92 17.48 4.98
C ALA A 18 8.80 16.66 4.31
N TYR A 19 8.56 15.42 4.75
CA TYR A 19 7.62 14.49 4.12
C TYR A 19 6.58 13.99 5.11
N TYR A 20 5.40 13.66 4.58
CA TYR A 20 4.37 12.93 5.31
C TYR A 20 4.68 11.44 5.34
N TRP A 21 4.73 10.85 6.51
CA TRP A 21 5.02 9.42 6.71
C TRP A 21 3.74 8.66 7.06
N TYR A 22 3.26 7.87 6.13
CA TYR A 22 2.14 6.96 6.42
C TYR A 22 2.59 5.79 7.32
N HIS A 23 3.77 5.24 7.03
CA HIS A 23 4.38 4.19 7.85
C HIS A 23 5.62 4.72 8.59
N CYS A 24 5.85 4.21 9.80
CA CYS A 24 7.17 4.33 10.44
C CYS A 24 8.18 3.49 9.65
N ILE A 25 9.28 4.10 9.24
CA ILE A 25 10.37 3.46 8.48
C ILE A 25 11.65 3.57 9.28
N GLU A 26 12.34 2.46 9.48
CA GLU A 26 13.71 2.46 9.97
C GLU A 26 14.65 2.86 8.82
N LEU A 27 15.31 3.98 8.97
CA LEU A 27 16.34 4.49 8.08
C LEU A 27 17.72 3.93 8.48
N GLU A 28 18.80 4.51 7.98
CA GLU A 28 20.15 4.21 8.48
C GLU A 28 20.36 4.70 9.93
N ASP A 29 21.37 4.20 10.58
CA ASP A 29 21.82 4.59 11.92
C ASP A 29 20.76 4.46 13.04
N GLY A 30 19.78 3.55 12.88
CA GLY A 30 18.71 3.31 13.85
C GLY A 30 17.68 4.43 13.95
N VAL A 31 17.70 5.39 13.00
CA VAL A 31 16.70 6.46 12.92
C VAL A 31 15.39 5.89 12.40
N THR A 32 14.30 6.07 13.15
CA THR A 32 12.95 5.70 12.73
C THR A 32 12.12 6.95 12.47
N THR A 33 11.46 7.01 11.33
CA THR A 33 10.56 8.11 10.96
C THR A 33 9.29 8.10 11.80
N ASP A 34 8.65 9.27 11.96
CA ASP A 34 7.45 9.42 12.76
C ASP A 34 6.20 9.29 11.87
N GLY A 35 5.87 8.07 11.47
CA GLY A 35 4.72 7.75 10.63
C GLY A 35 3.43 7.55 11.42
N ASP A 36 2.30 7.58 10.71
CA ASP A 36 0.98 7.36 11.30
C ASP A 36 0.80 5.93 11.83
N TYR A 37 1.42 4.94 11.18
CA TYR A 37 1.29 3.53 11.53
C TYR A 37 2.64 2.87 11.82
N GLN A 38 2.73 2.18 12.97
CA GLN A 38 3.84 1.28 13.29
C GLN A 38 3.53 -0.12 12.77
N MET A 39 3.78 -0.33 11.47
CA MET A 39 3.39 -1.57 10.79
C MET A 39 4.14 -2.82 11.27
N LEU A 40 5.31 -2.65 11.88
CA LEU A 40 6.07 -3.77 12.41
C LEU A 40 5.27 -4.58 13.45
N ASP A 41 4.46 -3.90 14.26
CA ASP A 41 3.61 -4.53 15.29
C ASP A 41 2.51 -5.42 14.68
N TYR A 42 2.13 -5.14 13.43
CA TYR A 42 1.05 -5.82 12.72
C TYR A 42 1.52 -6.81 11.67
N LEU A 43 2.84 -6.86 11.40
CA LEU A 43 3.42 -7.61 10.29
C LEU A 43 3.05 -9.09 10.30
N GLY A 44 2.97 -9.70 11.49
CA GLY A 44 2.58 -11.11 11.67
C GLY A 44 1.16 -11.44 11.19
N ASN A 45 0.27 -10.44 11.06
CA ASN A 45 -1.10 -10.66 10.58
C ASN A 45 -1.16 -10.95 9.07
N TYR A 46 -0.19 -10.46 8.31
CA TYR A 46 -0.17 -10.65 6.84
C TYR A 46 0.25 -12.05 6.42
N LYS A 47 0.86 -12.82 7.30
CA LYS A 47 1.32 -14.21 7.05
C LYS A 47 2.23 -14.33 5.83
N PHE A 48 3.09 -13.33 5.64
CA PHE A 48 4.11 -13.37 4.59
C PHE A 48 5.10 -14.53 4.80
N PRO A 49 5.67 -15.10 3.72
CA PRO A 49 6.78 -16.05 3.84
C PRO A 49 7.94 -15.44 4.65
N GLU A 50 8.57 -16.23 5.52
CA GLU A 50 9.73 -15.77 6.30
C GLU A 50 10.92 -15.43 5.40
N SER A 51 11.17 -16.24 4.38
CA SER A 51 12.16 -16.01 3.33
C SER A 51 11.46 -15.80 1.99
N MET A 52 11.88 -14.78 1.27
CA MET A 52 11.45 -14.50 -0.10
C MET A 52 12.63 -14.54 -1.08
N ALA A 53 13.71 -15.25 -0.70
CA ALA A 53 14.90 -15.37 -1.53
C ALA A 53 14.55 -15.95 -2.90
N GLY A 54 14.94 -15.25 -3.97
CA GLY A 54 14.67 -15.63 -5.35
C GLY A 54 13.24 -15.34 -5.84
N MET A 55 12.36 -14.82 -4.99
CA MET A 55 11.02 -14.39 -5.40
C MET A 55 11.05 -13.03 -6.09
N HIS A 56 10.21 -12.87 -7.10
CA HIS A 56 9.87 -11.60 -7.71
C HIS A 56 8.54 -11.11 -7.11
N VAL A 57 8.58 -10.01 -6.38
CA VAL A 57 7.45 -9.52 -5.57
C VAL A 57 6.98 -8.16 -6.07
N LEU A 58 5.65 -7.99 -6.18
CA LEU A 58 5.02 -6.71 -6.50
C LEU A 58 4.31 -6.15 -5.26
N ASP A 59 4.70 -4.93 -4.85
CA ASP A 59 4.00 -4.13 -3.85
C ASP A 59 3.18 -3.04 -4.54
N VAL A 60 1.85 -3.09 -4.42
CA VAL A 60 0.93 -2.18 -5.09
C VAL A 60 0.39 -1.15 -4.09
N GLY A 61 0.66 0.13 -4.35
CA GLY A 61 0.33 1.21 -3.42
C GLY A 61 1.32 1.25 -2.25
N ARG A 62 2.60 1.42 -2.57
CA ARG A 62 3.72 1.32 -1.60
C ARG A 62 3.68 2.34 -0.47
N ALA A 63 2.98 3.46 -0.64
CA ALA A 63 2.98 4.58 0.30
C ALA A 63 4.43 4.99 0.70
N SER A 64 4.77 4.97 2.01
CA SER A 64 6.14 5.25 2.49
C SER A 64 7.13 4.09 2.28
N GLY A 65 6.70 2.94 1.76
CA GLY A 65 7.57 1.82 1.36
C GLY A 65 7.79 0.73 2.40
N PHE A 66 7.09 0.73 3.53
CA PHE A 66 7.32 -0.25 4.61
C PHE A 66 7.33 -1.70 4.09
N PHE A 67 6.30 -2.10 3.34
CA PHE A 67 6.18 -3.48 2.86
C PHE A 67 7.22 -3.79 1.78
N ALA A 68 7.47 -2.86 0.85
CA ALA A 68 8.50 -3.03 -0.17
C ALA A 68 9.89 -3.30 0.45
N PHE A 69 10.29 -2.49 1.46
CA PHE A 69 11.56 -2.68 2.16
C PHE A 69 11.58 -3.95 3.01
N GLU A 70 10.45 -4.37 3.58
CA GLU A 70 10.36 -5.62 4.32
C GLU A 70 10.49 -6.84 3.39
N PHE A 71 9.91 -6.79 2.19
CA PHE A 71 10.08 -7.85 1.20
C PHE A 71 11.52 -7.94 0.70
N GLU A 72 12.16 -6.79 0.44
CA GLU A 72 13.59 -6.71 0.13
C GLU A 72 14.45 -7.32 1.24
N ARG A 73 14.17 -6.98 2.50
CA ARG A 73 14.86 -7.54 3.68
C ARG A 73 14.73 -9.06 3.76
N ARG A 74 13.61 -9.63 3.28
CA ARG A 74 13.38 -11.08 3.19
C ARG A 74 14.05 -11.72 1.98
N GLY A 75 14.72 -10.95 1.13
CA GLY A 75 15.51 -11.43 0.00
C GLY A 75 14.80 -11.42 -1.34
N ALA A 76 13.64 -10.76 -1.46
CA ALA A 76 12.93 -10.64 -2.73
C ALA A 76 13.57 -9.62 -3.67
N ALA A 77 13.43 -9.84 -4.99
CA ALA A 77 13.52 -8.79 -5.98
C ALA A 77 12.15 -8.06 -6.03
N VAL A 78 12.10 -6.81 -5.60
CA VAL A 78 10.84 -6.08 -5.39
C VAL A 78 10.62 -5.03 -6.45
N THR A 79 9.43 -5.03 -7.05
CA THR A 79 8.86 -3.89 -7.80
C THR A 79 7.77 -3.26 -6.93
N ALA A 80 7.77 -1.92 -6.78
CA ALA A 80 6.80 -1.23 -5.94
C ALA A 80 6.13 -0.09 -6.73
N THR A 81 4.80 -0.07 -6.76
CA THR A 81 4.04 0.92 -7.53
C THR A 81 3.38 1.95 -6.66
N GLU A 82 3.25 3.17 -7.19
CA GLU A 82 2.47 4.25 -6.62
C GLU A 82 1.99 5.19 -7.73
N ILE A 83 0.95 5.95 -7.47
CA ILE A 83 0.57 7.09 -8.31
C ILE A 83 1.64 8.19 -8.21
N ASP A 84 1.84 8.97 -9.27
CA ASP A 84 2.85 10.03 -9.28
C ASP A 84 2.27 11.42 -9.01
N SER A 85 0.95 11.52 -8.87
CA SER A 85 0.27 12.76 -8.53
C SER A 85 -0.91 12.52 -7.60
N PHE A 86 -1.11 13.42 -6.64
CA PHE A 86 -2.34 13.45 -5.85
C PHE A 86 -3.59 13.51 -6.72
N LEU A 87 -3.48 14.09 -7.93
CA LEU A 87 -4.59 14.18 -8.88
C LEU A 87 -4.94 12.83 -9.54
N ASP A 88 -4.09 11.82 -9.41
CA ASP A 88 -4.34 10.47 -9.95
C ASP A 88 -5.07 9.56 -8.96
N TRP A 89 -5.36 10.09 -7.77
CA TRP A 89 -6.29 9.41 -6.87
C TRP A 89 -7.63 9.20 -7.55
N ASP A 90 -8.28 8.09 -7.27
CA ASP A 90 -9.51 7.69 -7.98
C ASP A 90 -10.75 8.49 -7.53
N PHE A 91 -10.76 9.80 -7.81
CA PHE A 91 -11.86 10.70 -7.49
C PHE A 91 -13.04 10.58 -8.46
N VAL A 92 -14.27 10.80 -7.98
CA VAL A 92 -15.45 11.00 -8.83
C VAL A 92 -15.39 12.38 -9.47
N GLY A 93 -15.94 12.50 -10.70
CA GLY A 93 -16.04 13.78 -11.41
C GLY A 93 -14.99 13.98 -12.50
N GLY A 94 -14.09 13.02 -12.69
CA GLY A 94 -13.16 13.01 -13.83
C GLY A 94 -12.35 14.30 -13.97
N ALA A 95 -12.27 14.84 -15.18
CA ALA A 95 -11.45 16.02 -15.50
C ALA A 95 -11.89 17.30 -14.74
N ALA A 96 -13.19 17.47 -14.49
CA ALA A 96 -13.70 18.64 -13.79
C ALA A 96 -13.28 18.64 -12.32
N GLU A 97 -13.35 17.50 -11.64
CA GLU A 97 -12.90 17.39 -10.25
C GLU A 97 -11.38 17.52 -10.14
N ARG A 98 -10.61 16.92 -11.07
CA ARG A 98 -9.15 17.13 -11.15
C ARG A 98 -8.80 18.61 -11.30
N ALA A 99 -9.49 19.33 -12.19
CA ALA A 99 -9.26 20.76 -12.40
C ALA A 99 -9.56 21.58 -11.13
N LYS A 100 -10.66 21.27 -10.43
CA LYS A 100 -11.01 21.89 -9.16
C LYS A 100 -9.96 21.65 -8.08
N ARG A 101 -9.49 20.43 -7.91
CA ARG A 101 -8.46 20.08 -6.93
C ARG A 101 -7.13 20.72 -7.27
N ARG A 102 -6.76 20.72 -8.56
CA ARG A 102 -5.56 21.42 -9.02
C ARG A 102 -5.62 22.91 -8.72
N ALA A 103 -6.77 23.56 -8.89
CA ALA A 103 -6.95 24.97 -8.59
C ALA A 103 -6.89 25.28 -7.07
N ALA A 104 -7.24 24.31 -6.23
CA ALA A 104 -7.22 24.45 -4.77
C ALA A 104 -5.82 24.26 -4.16
N ILE A 105 -4.89 23.65 -4.90
CA ILE A 105 -3.52 23.36 -4.44
C ILE A 105 -2.54 24.27 -5.19
N ALA A 106 -1.92 25.21 -4.46
CA ALA A 106 -1.05 26.23 -5.07
C ALA A 106 0.15 25.63 -5.82
N ASP A 107 0.76 24.58 -5.26
CA ASP A 107 1.86 23.83 -5.85
C ASP A 107 1.56 22.32 -5.73
N ILE A 108 1.07 21.73 -6.83
CA ILE A 108 0.68 20.33 -6.86
C ILE A 108 1.89 19.41 -6.78
N ASP A 109 3.03 19.80 -7.32
CA ASP A 109 4.23 18.99 -7.34
C ASP A 109 4.85 18.94 -5.94
N ALA A 110 4.92 20.08 -5.25
CA ALA A 110 5.35 20.11 -3.85
C ALA A 110 4.37 19.34 -2.94
N PHE A 111 3.07 19.48 -3.16
CA PHE A 111 2.04 18.75 -2.43
C PHE A 111 2.17 17.23 -2.64
N THR A 112 2.32 16.80 -3.90
CA THR A 112 2.51 15.38 -4.25
C THR A 112 3.79 14.83 -3.63
N ARG A 113 4.90 15.55 -3.75
CA ARG A 113 6.16 15.14 -3.13
C ARG A 113 6.02 15.01 -1.61
N HIS A 114 5.37 15.96 -0.96
CA HIS A 114 5.19 15.91 0.48
C HIS A 114 4.34 14.69 0.91
N HIS A 115 3.22 14.44 0.23
CA HIS A 115 2.19 13.51 0.71
C HIS A 115 2.24 12.11 0.09
N ILE A 116 2.90 11.92 -1.07
CA ILE A 116 2.81 10.67 -1.82
C ILE A 116 4.18 10.08 -2.09
N THR A 117 5.07 10.79 -2.79
CA THR A 117 6.30 10.17 -3.31
C THR A 117 7.52 10.38 -2.44
N GLY A 118 7.66 11.54 -1.82
CA GLY A 118 8.92 11.96 -1.21
C GLY A 118 9.35 11.15 0.01
N ALA A 119 8.42 10.63 0.81
CA ALA A 119 8.74 9.77 1.94
C ALA A 119 9.43 8.48 1.49
N PHE A 120 8.87 7.83 0.46
CA PHE A 120 9.49 6.65 -0.14
C PHE A 120 10.84 6.98 -0.77
N ASP A 121 10.91 8.03 -1.60
CA ASP A 121 12.15 8.40 -2.30
C ASP A 121 13.28 8.71 -1.32
N PHE A 122 12.97 9.41 -0.23
CA PHE A 122 13.92 9.69 0.83
C PHE A 122 14.39 8.41 1.54
N ALA A 123 13.46 7.54 1.95
CA ALA A 123 13.81 6.28 2.59
C ALA A 123 14.59 5.35 1.64
N HIS A 124 14.17 5.25 0.38
CA HIS A 124 14.83 4.45 -0.64
C HIS A 124 16.29 4.87 -0.84
N ALA A 125 16.54 6.18 -1.00
CA ALA A 125 17.88 6.71 -1.15
C ALA A 125 18.75 6.51 0.11
N THR A 126 18.18 6.80 1.29
CA THR A 126 18.90 6.68 2.57
C THR A 126 19.28 5.23 2.87
N ARG A 127 18.37 4.29 2.59
CA ARG A 127 18.60 2.83 2.79
C ARG A 127 19.44 2.20 1.70
N GLN A 128 19.75 2.93 0.62
CA GLN A 128 20.37 2.38 -0.59
C GLN A 128 19.61 1.14 -1.11
N SER A 129 18.27 1.23 -1.07
CA SER A 129 17.39 0.11 -1.41
C SER A 129 17.46 -0.23 -2.90
N ALA A 130 17.37 -1.51 -3.23
CA ALA A 130 17.30 -2.02 -4.61
C ALA A 130 15.85 -2.20 -5.10
N VAL A 131 14.85 -1.84 -4.30
CA VAL A 131 13.44 -1.85 -4.71
C VAL A 131 13.28 -1.01 -5.97
N LYS A 132 12.63 -1.57 -7.00
CA LYS A 132 12.35 -0.88 -8.25
C LYS A 132 11.05 -0.08 -8.14
N PRO A 133 11.09 1.27 -8.07
CA PRO A 133 9.88 2.07 -8.09
C PRO A 133 9.30 2.16 -9.50
N VAL A 134 7.99 2.06 -9.63
CA VAL A 134 7.25 2.24 -10.88
C VAL A 134 6.03 3.13 -10.63
N THR A 135 5.84 4.15 -11.45
CA THR A 135 4.62 4.96 -11.45
C THR A 135 3.51 4.23 -12.18
N ALA A 136 2.44 3.90 -11.46
CA ALA A 136 1.27 3.25 -12.04
C ALA A 136 0.04 3.43 -11.15
N THR A 137 -1.13 3.54 -11.77
CA THR A 137 -2.38 3.23 -11.06
C THR A 137 -2.61 1.71 -11.09
N ILE A 138 -3.35 1.19 -10.12
CA ILE A 138 -3.67 -0.25 -10.11
C ILE A 138 -4.42 -0.68 -11.38
N TYR A 139 -5.18 0.22 -12.01
CA TYR A 139 -5.95 -0.07 -13.21
C TYR A 139 -5.10 -0.26 -14.48
N ASP A 140 -3.88 0.25 -14.46
CA ASP A 140 -2.95 0.23 -15.60
C ASP A 140 -1.92 -0.89 -15.49
N LEU A 141 -1.92 -1.65 -14.38
CA LEU A 141 -0.95 -2.71 -14.15
C LEU A 141 -0.96 -3.74 -15.29
N ASN A 142 0.22 -3.95 -15.84
CA ASN A 142 0.56 -5.01 -16.79
C ASN A 142 2.08 -5.23 -16.77
N LEU A 143 2.55 -6.34 -17.33
CA LEU A 143 3.97 -6.70 -17.28
C LEU A 143 4.86 -5.70 -18.02
N ASP A 144 4.40 -5.13 -19.13
CA ASP A 144 5.17 -4.16 -19.93
C ASP A 144 5.39 -2.87 -19.14
N LEU A 145 4.34 -2.31 -18.54
CA LEU A 145 4.44 -1.12 -17.69
C LEU A 145 5.36 -1.35 -16.49
N LEU A 146 5.24 -2.52 -15.87
CA LEU A 146 6.08 -2.94 -14.75
C LEU A 146 7.51 -3.30 -15.19
N GLN A 147 7.77 -3.34 -16.51
CA GLN A 147 9.03 -3.80 -17.10
C GLN A 147 9.46 -5.14 -16.49
N ALA A 148 8.51 -6.05 -16.34
CA ALA A 148 8.69 -7.37 -15.77
C ALA A 148 8.76 -8.40 -16.89
N SER A 149 9.80 -9.23 -16.88
CA SER A 149 9.99 -10.29 -17.89
C SER A 149 9.07 -11.50 -17.68
N ARG A 150 8.47 -11.61 -16.52
CA ARG A 150 7.53 -12.67 -16.12
C ARG A 150 6.57 -12.16 -15.05
N PRO A 151 5.42 -12.83 -14.83
CA PRO A 151 4.53 -12.54 -13.71
C PRO A 151 5.23 -12.73 -12.35
N PHE A 152 4.62 -12.15 -11.30
CA PHE A 152 5.17 -12.09 -9.96
C PHE A 152 4.85 -13.36 -9.15
N ASP A 153 5.80 -13.80 -8.33
CA ASP A 153 5.66 -14.94 -7.43
C ASP A 153 4.82 -14.59 -6.19
N LEU A 154 4.77 -13.30 -5.86
CA LEU A 154 3.87 -12.74 -4.86
C LEU A 154 3.44 -11.34 -5.27
N VAL A 155 2.14 -11.07 -5.19
CA VAL A 155 1.57 -9.73 -5.39
C VAL A 155 0.90 -9.30 -4.09
N PHE A 156 1.22 -8.10 -3.62
CA PHE A 156 0.65 -7.53 -2.40
C PHE A 156 -0.08 -6.21 -2.68
N ALA A 157 -1.27 -6.06 -2.10
CA ALA A 157 -2.04 -4.81 -2.12
C ALA A 157 -2.62 -4.54 -0.72
N GLY A 158 -1.95 -3.66 0.03
CA GLY A 158 -2.33 -3.29 1.39
C GLY A 158 -3.29 -2.11 1.42
N SER A 159 -4.57 -2.34 1.74
CA SER A 159 -5.62 -1.32 1.89
C SER A 159 -5.91 -0.48 0.62
N VAL A 160 -5.42 -0.89 -0.54
CA VAL A 160 -5.61 -0.16 -1.80
C VAL A 160 -7.07 -0.24 -2.28
N THR A 161 -7.71 -1.39 -2.11
CA THR A 161 -9.06 -1.66 -2.63
C THR A 161 -10.13 -0.70 -2.13
N SER A 162 -9.98 -0.17 -0.91
CA SER A 162 -10.89 0.83 -0.34
C SER A 162 -10.87 2.17 -1.06
N HIS A 163 -9.76 2.48 -1.74
CA HIS A 163 -9.55 3.73 -2.47
C HIS A 163 -10.00 3.66 -3.95
N LEU A 164 -10.41 2.50 -4.42
CA LEU A 164 -10.82 2.27 -5.81
C LEU A 164 -12.33 2.44 -5.97
N ARG A 165 -12.78 3.20 -6.96
CA ARG A 165 -14.20 3.22 -7.34
C ARG A 165 -14.66 1.89 -7.91
N ASP A 166 -13.77 1.21 -8.62
CA ASP A 166 -13.99 -0.12 -9.20
C ASP A 166 -12.97 -1.14 -8.64
N PRO A 167 -13.21 -1.65 -7.42
CA PRO A 167 -12.29 -2.61 -6.80
C PRO A 167 -12.20 -3.93 -7.57
N MET A 168 -13.28 -4.35 -8.28
CA MET A 168 -13.24 -5.56 -9.11
C MET A 168 -12.22 -5.45 -10.24
N ARG A 169 -12.21 -4.30 -10.94
CA ARG A 169 -11.22 -4.04 -11.99
C ARG A 169 -9.79 -4.02 -11.43
N GLY A 170 -9.60 -3.40 -10.25
CA GLY A 170 -8.30 -3.41 -9.59
C GLY A 170 -7.81 -4.83 -9.27
N LEU A 171 -8.67 -5.65 -8.66
CA LEU A 171 -8.35 -7.04 -8.33
C LEU A 171 -8.08 -7.89 -9.59
N ALA A 172 -8.79 -7.66 -10.70
CA ALA A 172 -8.53 -8.34 -11.97
C ALA A 172 -7.10 -8.04 -12.48
N ARG A 173 -6.63 -6.79 -12.35
CA ARG A 173 -5.25 -6.43 -12.70
C ARG A 173 -4.21 -7.11 -11.82
N LEU A 174 -4.50 -7.27 -10.52
CA LEU A 174 -3.62 -8.05 -9.64
C LEU A 174 -3.53 -9.50 -10.12
N ARG A 175 -4.67 -10.12 -10.52
CA ARG A 175 -4.68 -11.49 -11.05
C ARG A 175 -3.83 -11.64 -12.31
N GLU A 176 -3.95 -10.68 -13.26
CA GLU A 176 -3.23 -10.70 -14.53
C GLU A 176 -1.71 -10.67 -14.37
N VAL A 177 -1.18 -10.03 -13.32
CA VAL A 177 0.27 -9.94 -13.07
C VAL A 177 0.79 -10.97 -12.07
N THR A 178 -0.09 -11.77 -11.46
CA THR A 178 0.27 -12.88 -10.55
C THR A 178 0.56 -14.14 -11.38
N ALA A 179 1.68 -14.81 -11.13
CA ALA A 179 2.03 -16.05 -11.83
C ALA A 179 1.05 -17.17 -11.45
N GLU A 180 0.83 -18.12 -12.35
CA GLU A 180 -0.01 -19.29 -12.08
C GLU A 180 0.52 -20.07 -10.88
N GLY A 181 -0.39 -20.40 -9.95
CA GLY A 181 -0.07 -21.04 -8.68
C GLY A 181 0.61 -20.14 -7.64
N ALA A 182 0.90 -18.89 -7.97
CA ALA A 182 1.49 -17.92 -7.05
C ALA A 182 0.42 -17.26 -6.15
N THR A 183 0.88 -16.52 -5.16
CA THR A 183 0.01 -15.93 -4.14
C THR A 183 -0.20 -14.43 -4.37
N CYS A 184 -1.46 -14.00 -4.37
CA CYS A 184 -1.84 -12.61 -4.18
C CYS A 184 -2.34 -12.39 -2.75
N ILE A 185 -1.81 -11.39 -2.06
CA ILE A 185 -2.22 -11.02 -0.70
C ILE A 185 -2.90 -9.66 -0.75
N VAL A 186 -4.15 -9.60 -0.30
CA VAL A 186 -4.93 -8.37 -0.25
C VAL A 186 -5.36 -8.11 1.19
N ALA A 187 -5.01 -6.94 1.71
CA ALA A 187 -5.56 -6.43 2.96
C ALA A 187 -6.61 -5.36 2.67
N ALA A 188 -7.71 -5.36 3.40
CA ALA A 188 -8.79 -4.40 3.21
C ALA A 188 -9.43 -4.00 4.54
N PRO A 189 -9.94 -2.76 4.67
CA PRO A 189 -10.80 -2.39 5.78
C PRO A 189 -12.04 -3.28 5.81
N TYR A 190 -12.39 -3.71 7.01
CA TYR A 190 -13.44 -4.67 7.27
C TYR A 190 -14.63 -4.02 7.98
N ILE A 191 -15.80 -4.48 7.64
CA ILE A 191 -17.03 -4.19 8.38
C ILE A 191 -17.70 -5.51 8.80
N GLY A 192 -17.97 -5.65 10.08
CA GLY A 192 -18.63 -6.83 10.67
C GLY A 192 -20.12 -6.86 10.31
N LEU A 193 -20.42 -7.35 9.11
CA LEU A 193 -21.77 -7.57 8.61
C LEU A 193 -22.05 -9.07 8.52
N ASP A 194 -23.27 -9.43 8.13
CA ASP A 194 -23.66 -10.82 7.88
C ASP A 194 -22.74 -11.48 6.84
N GLU A 195 -21.96 -12.47 7.26
CA GLU A 195 -21.05 -13.23 6.40
C GLU A 195 -21.79 -14.26 5.50
N GLY A 196 -23.09 -14.41 5.66
CA GLY A 196 -23.92 -15.18 4.74
C GLY A 196 -24.08 -14.54 3.37
N LEU A 197 -23.87 -13.24 3.26
CA LEU A 197 -23.95 -12.46 2.03
C LEU A 197 -22.65 -11.71 1.77
N ALA A 198 -22.22 -11.63 0.51
CA ALA A 198 -21.13 -10.72 0.10
C ALA A 198 -21.62 -9.28 0.16
N GLN A 199 -20.98 -8.46 1.02
CA GLN A 199 -21.42 -7.09 1.29
C GLN A 199 -20.29 -6.09 1.11
N LEU A 200 -20.55 -5.10 0.24
CA LEU A 200 -19.70 -3.93 0.01
C LEU A 200 -20.47 -2.70 0.44
N ALA A 201 -19.97 -1.99 1.44
CA ALA A 201 -20.62 -0.80 1.96
C ALA A 201 -19.81 0.46 1.62
N MET A 202 -20.51 1.54 1.27
CA MET A 202 -19.86 2.83 1.00
C MET A 202 -19.43 3.48 2.32
N VAL A 203 -18.20 3.98 2.35
CA VAL A 203 -17.71 4.80 3.47
C VAL A 203 -18.45 6.13 3.48
N ALA A 204 -19.19 6.38 4.55
CA ALA A 204 -19.91 7.64 4.75
C ALA A 204 -19.00 8.68 5.42
N GLY A 205 -19.13 9.94 5.00
CA GLY A 205 -18.53 11.07 5.72
C GLY A 205 -17.06 11.35 5.44
N ASP A 206 -16.41 10.67 4.49
CA ASP A 206 -15.09 11.10 4.01
C ASP A 206 -15.22 12.38 3.16
N PRO A 207 -14.85 13.55 3.70
CA PRO A 207 -15.00 14.82 2.98
C PRO A 207 -14.09 14.91 1.76
N ASP A 208 -12.97 14.22 1.79
CA ASP A 208 -11.98 14.21 0.70
C ASP A 208 -12.28 13.14 -0.35
N ARG A 209 -13.22 12.24 -0.04
CA ARG A 209 -13.61 11.14 -0.94
C ARG A 209 -12.42 10.28 -1.39
N ARG A 210 -11.50 9.97 -0.47
CA ARG A 210 -10.33 9.14 -0.74
C ARG A 210 -10.59 7.66 -0.50
N SER A 211 -11.58 7.34 0.33
CA SER A 211 -12.01 5.97 0.60
C SER A 211 -13.47 5.79 0.17
N TRP A 212 -13.73 4.72 -0.56
CA TRP A 212 -15.04 4.42 -1.13
C TRP A 212 -15.74 3.31 -0.38
N TRP A 213 -14.99 2.23 -0.06
CA TRP A 213 -15.59 0.97 0.31
C TRP A 213 -14.97 0.38 1.57
N VAL A 214 -15.83 -0.24 2.36
CA VAL A 214 -15.49 -1.27 3.35
C VAL A 214 -16.27 -2.52 3.00
N MET A 215 -15.75 -3.69 3.34
CA MET A 215 -16.35 -4.97 2.92
C MET A 215 -16.29 -6.01 4.02
N ASN A 216 -17.19 -7.01 3.95
CA ASN A 216 -17.09 -8.19 4.79
C ASN A 216 -16.14 -9.25 4.18
N MET A 217 -15.82 -10.28 4.96
CA MET A 217 -14.88 -11.34 4.54
C MET A 217 -15.37 -12.07 3.30
N ARG A 218 -16.67 -12.37 3.25
CA ARG A 218 -17.32 -13.03 2.12
C ARG A 218 -17.17 -12.22 0.84
N CYS A 219 -17.36 -10.90 0.90
CA CYS A 219 -17.23 -10.04 -0.26
C CYS A 219 -15.81 -10.07 -0.83
N LEU A 220 -14.77 -9.93 0.02
CA LEU A 220 -13.39 -9.96 -0.46
C LEU A 220 -13.03 -11.31 -1.10
N THR A 221 -13.41 -12.42 -0.49
CA THR A 221 -13.11 -13.74 -1.05
C THR A 221 -13.87 -13.99 -2.35
N ASP A 222 -15.16 -13.66 -2.41
CA ASP A 222 -15.96 -13.82 -3.63
C ASP A 222 -15.45 -12.92 -4.77
N MET A 223 -15.03 -11.69 -4.49
CA MET A 223 -14.41 -10.81 -5.48
C MET A 223 -13.12 -11.40 -6.07
N LEU A 224 -12.24 -11.93 -5.21
CA LEU A 224 -10.99 -12.58 -5.65
C LEU A 224 -11.27 -13.81 -6.54
N LEU A 225 -12.20 -14.66 -6.14
CA LEU A 225 -12.60 -15.81 -6.97
C LEU A 225 -13.21 -15.38 -8.31
N ASN A 226 -14.07 -14.36 -8.31
CA ASN A 226 -14.74 -13.86 -9.52
C ASN A 226 -13.78 -13.23 -10.53
N VAL A 227 -12.63 -12.70 -10.09
CA VAL A 227 -11.60 -12.17 -11.02
C VAL A 227 -10.61 -13.24 -11.49
N GLY A 228 -10.81 -14.51 -11.13
CA GLY A 228 -10.10 -15.65 -11.70
C GLY A 228 -8.97 -16.23 -10.83
N PHE A 229 -8.91 -15.90 -9.53
CA PHE A 229 -8.08 -16.68 -8.61
C PHE A 229 -8.71 -18.05 -8.37
N SER A 230 -7.91 -19.10 -8.33
CA SER A 230 -8.35 -20.48 -8.14
C SER A 230 -8.83 -20.77 -6.72
N SER A 231 -8.29 -20.03 -5.75
CA SER A 231 -8.71 -20.07 -4.34
C SER A 231 -8.53 -18.72 -3.67
N ALA A 232 -9.37 -18.45 -2.64
CA ALA A 232 -9.23 -17.29 -1.79
C ALA A 232 -9.67 -17.63 -0.36
N ARG A 233 -8.93 -17.18 0.64
CA ARG A 233 -9.27 -17.41 2.06
C ARG A 233 -8.81 -16.22 2.91
N ILE A 234 -9.57 -15.90 3.93
CA ILE A 234 -9.14 -14.96 4.98
C ILE A 234 -8.14 -15.69 5.89
N VAL A 235 -6.98 -15.07 6.11
CA VAL A 235 -5.90 -15.63 6.94
C VAL A 235 -5.78 -14.91 8.27
N SER A 236 -6.28 -13.69 8.39
CA SER A 236 -6.33 -12.95 9.65
C SER A 236 -7.34 -11.80 9.61
N GLN A 237 -7.71 -11.36 10.80
CA GLN A 237 -8.40 -10.13 11.11
C GLN A 237 -7.67 -9.45 12.26
N PHE A 238 -7.47 -8.15 12.19
CA PHE A 238 -6.81 -7.38 13.25
C PHE A 238 -7.27 -5.92 13.25
N ASP A 239 -7.11 -5.27 14.38
CA ASP A 239 -7.40 -3.84 14.53
C ASP A 239 -6.13 -3.03 14.31
N LEU A 240 -6.13 -2.21 13.26
CA LEU A 240 -5.06 -1.29 12.94
C LEU A 240 -5.32 0.05 13.61
N ALA A 241 -4.40 0.50 14.46
CA ALA A 241 -4.49 1.77 15.17
C ALA A 241 -3.44 2.76 14.66
N LEU A 242 -3.82 4.05 14.66
CA LEU A 242 -2.84 5.12 14.51
C LEU A 242 -1.85 5.09 15.67
N LYS A 243 -0.58 5.30 15.40
CA LYS A 243 0.46 5.45 16.43
C LYS A 243 0.17 6.63 17.37
N ARG A 244 -0.33 7.73 16.81
CA ARG A 244 -0.82 8.89 17.58
C ARG A 244 -2.33 8.77 17.75
N LYS A 245 -2.79 8.85 18.97
CA LYS A 245 -4.23 8.97 19.24
C LYS A 245 -4.71 10.32 18.72
N ILE A 246 -5.67 10.27 17.79
CA ILE A 246 -6.38 11.44 17.29
C ILE A 246 -7.80 11.33 17.85
N ASP A 247 -8.27 12.38 18.51
CA ASP A 247 -9.62 12.40 19.06
C ASP A 247 -10.67 12.15 17.97
N GLY A 248 -11.55 11.19 18.21
CA GLY A 248 -12.59 10.80 17.24
C GLY A 248 -12.13 9.83 16.15
N VAL A 249 -10.84 9.49 16.08
CA VAL A 249 -10.33 8.44 15.18
C VAL A 249 -10.08 7.17 15.98
N GLY A 250 -10.88 6.14 15.71
CA GLY A 250 -10.74 4.82 16.32
C GLY A 250 -9.73 3.94 15.62
N THR A 251 -9.72 2.67 15.99
CA THR A 251 -9.05 1.60 15.27
C THR A 251 -9.86 1.23 14.02
N PHE A 252 -9.17 0.80 13.00
CA PHE A 252 -9.79 0.28 11.78
C PHE A 252 -9.57 -1.24 11.71
N THR A 253 -10.64 -2.01 11.82
CA THR A 253 -10.51 -3.45 11.62
C THR A 253 -10.15 -3.74 10.18
N HIS A 254 -9.14 -4.57 9.99
CA HIS A 254 -8.66 -5.03 8.69
C HIS A 254 -8.78 -6.54 8.59
N ILE A 255 -9.03 -7.01 7.38
CA ILE A 255 -8.94 -8.44 7.02
C ILE A 255 -7.81 -8.62 6.02
N VAL A 256 -7.16 -9.78 6.06
CA VAL A 256 -6.13 -10.17 5.09
C VAL A 256 -6.60 -11.44 4.40
N ALA A 257 -6.66 -11.39 3.08
CA ALA A 257 -6.94 -12.53 2.23
C ALA A 257 -5.69 -12.99 1.48
N HIS A 258 -5.50 -14.30 1.40
CA HIS A 258 -4.57 -14.93 0.48
C HIS A 258 -5.38 -15.59 -0.64
N ALA A 259 -5.00 -15.29 -1.88
CA ALA A 259 -5.57 -15.89 -3.08
C ALA A 259 -4.48 -16.57 -3.90
N THR A 260 -4.79 -17.72 -4.49
CA THR A 260 -3.88 -18.45 -5.39
C THR A 260 -4.32 -18.19 -6.83
N ALA A 261 -3.38 -17.83 -7.71
CA ALA A 261 -3.63 -17.55 -9.12
C ALA A 261 -3.85 -18.82 -9.95
#